data_498e52a85dd64be3cf7fce1c76548db1
#
_entry.id   498e52a85dd64be3cf7fce1c76548db1
#
_cell.length_a   1.000
_cell.length_b   1.000
_cell.length_c   1.000
_cell.angle_alpha   90.00
_cell.angle_beta   90.00
_cell.angle_gamma   90.00
#
_symmetry.space_group_name_H-M   'P 1'
#
loop_
_entity.id
_entity.type
_entity.pdbx_description
1 polymer ?
#
loop_
_entity_poly.entity_id
_entity_poly.type
_entity_poly.pdbx_seq_one_letter_code
_entity_poly.pdbx_strand_id
1 'polypeptide(L)'
;MSIAQTKRFTLDEYHRLGELGFFHEDDHIELINGEIIEMASKGTVHETCLRNLWKQLPKIVGDRATLQSQAPITLPPKSEPEPDFAIVQNRDDNYLSSHPKPTDVLLVMEVSDSSLAYDQDVKIPLYAQAGITDYWIFNLFDNYLEAYSKPYQDNQGRYGYSNKRIFLSDEIITFPCFPDLSLDLAKVFPPKRNF
;
A
#
# COMPACT_ATOMS: atom_id res chain seq x y z
N MET A 1 -21.87 -34.18 8.11
CA MET A 1 -20.69 -33.80 8.94
C MET A 1 -20.62 -32.28 8.91
N SER A 2 -20.67 -31.64 10.09
CA SER A 2 -20.46 -30.19 10.18
C SER A 2 -18.96 -29.92 9.98
N ILE A 3 -18.62 -29.23 8.89
CA ILE A 3 -17.22 -28.80 8.65
C ILE A 3 -17.04 -27.50 9.46
N ALA A 4 -16.13 -27.51 10.42
CA ALA A 4 -15.72 -26.27 11.10
C ALA A 4 -15.11 -25.31 10.08
N GLN A 5 -15.57 -24.06 10.09
CA GLN A 5 -15.05 -23.00 9.22
C GLN A 5 -14.40 -21.92 10.06
N THR A 6 -13.28 -21.37 9.58
CA THR A 6 -12.65 -20.22 10.19
C THR A 6 -13.56 -18.99 10.06
N LYS A 7 -13.81 -18.30 11.16
CA LYS A 7 -14.51 -17.01 11.14
C LYS A 7 -13.63 -15.97 10.42
N ARG A 8 -14.22 -15.30 9.45
CA ARG A 8 -13.64 -14.13 8.78
C ARG A 8 -14.42 -12.89 9.20
N PHE A 9 -13.71 -11.82 9.55
CA PHE A 9 -14.33 -10.56 9.95
C PHE A 9 -14.77 -9.75 8.72
N THR A 10 -15.90 -9.07 8.86
CA THR A 10 -16.29 -7.99 7.95
C THR A 10 -15.66 -6.67 8.42
N LEU A 11 -15.68 -5.63 7.57
CA LEU A 11 -15.26 -4.28 7.96
C LEU A 11 -16.03 -3.78 9.18
N ASP A 12 -17.35 -3.94 9.22
CA ASP A 12 -18.19 -3.49 10.34
C ASP A 12 -17.81 -4.21 11.65
N GLU A 13 -17.53 -5.52 11.59
CA GLU A 13 -17.08 -6.28 12.77
C GLU A 13 -15.70 -5.82 13.23
N TYR A 14 -14.78 -5.54 12.30
CA TYR A 14 -13.44 -5.04 12.60
C TYR A 14 -13.49 -3.66 13.24
N HIS A 15 -14.24 -2.72 12.66
CA HIS A 15 -14.43 -1.39 13.23
C HIS A 15 -15.08 -1.47 14.61
N ARG A 16 -16.06 -2.38 14.79
CA ARG A 16 -16.70 -2.59 16.10
C ARG A 16 -15.73 -3.09 17.15
N LEU A 17 -14.77 -3.92 16.80
CA LEU A 17 -13.69 -4.35 17.73
C LEU A 17 -12.83 -3.15 18.16
N GLY A 18 -12.47 -2.27 17.22
CA GLY A 18 -11.75 -1.02 17.50
C GLY A 18 -12.54 -0.11 18.48
N GLU A 19 -13.83 0.15 18.20
CA GLU A 19 -14.70 0.94 19.07
C GLU A 19 -14.84 0.38 20.49
N LEU A 20 -14.74 -0.94 20.64
CA LEU A 20 -14.79 -1.62 21.93
C LEU A 20 -13.44 -1.62 22.66
N GLY A 21 -12.41 -1.03 22.06
CA GLY A 21 -11.06 -0.98 22.64
C GLY A 21 -10.32 -2.32 22.62
N PHE A 22 -10.67 -3.21 21.66
CA PHE A 22 -9.98 -4.48 21.51
C PHE A 22 -8.55 -4.29 21.00
N PHE A 23 -8.33 -3.23 20.22
CA PHE A 23 -7.03 -2.82 19.69
C PHE A 23 -6.52 -1.61 20.47
N HIS A 24 -5.21 -1.55 20.70
CA HIS A 24 -4.55 -0.40 21.30
C HIS A 24 -4.07 0.57 20.20
N GLU A 25 -3.89 1.84 20.54
CA GLU A 25 -3.43 2.86 19.58
C GLU A 25 -2.05 2.56 19.00
N ASP A 26 -1.22 1.78 19.71
CA ASP A 26 0.11 1.35 19.26
C ASP A 26 0.10 0.05 18.47
N ASP A 27 -1.05 -0.62 18.31
CA ASP A 27 -1.15 -1.85 17.55
C ASP A 27 -1.10 -1.52 16.05
N HIS A 28 -0.10 -2.07 15.36
CA HIS A 28 0.00 -1.99 13.91
C HIS A 28 -0.76 -3.17 13.29
N ILE A 29 -2.05 -3.00 13.07
CA ILE A 29 -2.93 -4.06 12.58
C ILE A 29 -3.65 -3.65 11.29
N GLU A 30 -3.85 -4.63 10.43
CA GLU A 30 -4.62 -4.48 9.20
C GLU A 30 -5.72 -5.55 9.13
N LEU A 31 -6.84 -5.25 8.50
CA LEU A 31 -7.81 -6.29 8.10
C LEU A 31 -7.52 -6.71 6.67
N ILE A 32 -7.12 -7.97 6.47
CA ILE A 32 -6.83 -8.51 5.13
C ILE A 32 -7.65 -9.78 4.88
N ASN A 33 -8.55 -9.74 3.91
CA ASN A 33 -9.46 -10.85 3.57
C ASN A 33 -10.23 -11.41 4.78
N GLY A 34 -10.55 -10.52 5.74
CA GLY A 34 -11.26 -10.86 6.97
C GLY A 34 -10.37 -11.48 8.07
N GLU A 35 -9.07 -11.48 7.90
CA GLU A 35 -8.08 -11.80 8.94
C GLU A 35 -7.50 -10.52 9.52
N ILE A 36 -7.32 -10.49 10.84
CA ILE A 36 -6.62 -9.42 11.55
C ILE A 36 -5.15 -9.78 11.52
N ILE A 37 -4.34 -8.95 10.89
CA ILE A 37 -2.91 -9.14 10.71
C ILE A 37 -2.17 -8.12 11.56
N GLU A 38 -1.29 -8.57 12.42
CA GLU A 38 -0.35 -7.75 13.17
C GLU A 38 0.92 -7.57 12.34
N MET A 39 1.26 -6.31 12.06
CA MET A 39 2.43 -5.97 11.25
C MET A 39 3.70 -5.92 12.09
N ALA A 40 4.80 -6.43 11.54
CA ALA A 40 6.10 -6.36 12.18
C ALA A 40 6.59 -4.92 12.35
N SER A 41 7.39 -4.67 13.38
CA SER A 41 8.00 -3.35 13.59
C SER A 41 8.96 -2.99 12.45
N LYS A 42 8.97 -1.71 12.07
CA LYS A 42 9.76 -1.18 10.95
C LYS A 42 11.22 -1.01 11.34
N GLY A 43 12.12 -1.51 10.48
CA GLY A 43 13.56 -1.32 10.66
C GLY A 43 14.05 0.06 10.21
N THR A 44 15.28 0.42 10.61
CA THR A 44 15.87 1.74 10.32
C THR A 44 16.02 2.06 8.83
N VAL A 45 16.20 1.03 7.97
CA VAL A 45 16.31 1.20 6.51
C VAL A 45 14.95 1.57 5.93
N HIS A 46 13.90 0.85 6.33
CA HIS A 46 12.52 1.14 5.98
C HIS A 46 12.16 2.59 6.37
N GLU A 47 12.38 2.95 7.63
CA GLU A 47 12.14 4.29 8.14
C GLU A 47 12.93 5.39 7.39
N THR A 48 14.14 5.08 6.92
CA THR A 48 14.93 6.03 6.14
C THR A 48 14.31 6.26 4.77
N CYS A 49 13.86 5.20 4.10
CA CYS A 49 13.15 5.30 2.82
C CYS A 49 11.84 6.11 2.98
N LEU A 50 11.03 5.82 4.02
CA LEU A 50 9.82 6.59 4.33
C LEU A 50 10.12 8.08 4.49
N ARG A 51 11.13 8.44 5.30
CA ARG A 51 11.52 9.85 5.50
C ARG A 51 11.99 10.51 4.20
N ASN A 52 12.66 9.76 3.32
CA ASN A 52 13.07 10.29 2.01
C ASN A 52 11.84 10.51 1.10
N LEU A 53 10.90 9.57 1.05
CA LEU A 53 9.62 9.73 0.33
C LEU A 53 8.84 10.95 0.86
N TRP A 54 8.73 11.12 2.18
CA TRP A 54 8.12 12.29 2.80
C TRP A 54 8.77 13.63 2.41
N LYS A 55 10.06 13.65 2.10
CA LYS A 55 10.73 14.85 1.62
C LYS A 55 10.44 15.17 0.16
N GLN A 56 10.13 14.15 -0.65
CA GLN A 56 9.92 14.28 -2.10
C GLN A 56 8.43 14.39 -2.48
N LEU A 57 7.60 13.45 -2.03
CA LEU A 57 6.23 13.30 -2.51
C LEU A 57 5.36 14.56 -2.33
N PRO A 58 5.35 15.25 -1.17
CA PRO A 58 4.52 16.44 -1.01
C PRO A 58 4.90 17.57 -1.98
N LYS A 59 6.18 17.69 -2.33
CA LYS A 59 6.66 18.72 -3.27
C LYS A 59 6.29 18.40 -4.72
N ILE A 60 6.19 17.10 -5.04
CA ILE A 60 5.89 16.61 -6.38
C ILE A 60 4.37 16.64 -6.60
N VAL A 61 3.61 16.06 -5.67
CA VAL A 61 2.15 15.93 -5.80
C VAL A 61 1.46 17.28 -5.62
N GLY A 62 1.93 18.11 -4.65
CA GLY A 62 1.35 19.42 -4.35
C GLY A 62 -0.15 19.35 -4.09
N ASP A 63 -0.90 20.29 -4.66
CA ASP A 63 -2.37 20.37 -4.52
C ASP A 63 -3.13 19.51 -5.54
N ARG A 64 -2.45 18.70 -6.34
CA ARG A 64 -3.08 17.89 -7.40
C ARG A 64 -3.83 16.68 -6.89
N ALA A 65 -3.41 16.16 -5.73
CA ALA A 65 -4.01 15.01 -5.07
C ALA A 65 -3.69 15.06 -3.57
N THR A 66 -4.40 14.28 -2.79
CA THR A 66 -4.11 14.09 -1.37
C THR A 66 -3.09 12.97 -1.21
N LEU A 67 -2.03 13.24 -0.46
CA LEU A 67 -1.03 12.24 -0.08
C LEU A 67 -1.39 11.71 1.31
N GLN A 68 -1.58 10.40 1.42
CA GLN A 68 -1.74 9.69 2.69
C GLN A 68 -0.50 8.85 2.99
N SER A 69 -0.19 8.67 4.26
CA SER A 69 0.87 7.77 4.71
C SER A 69 0.42 7.03 5.95
N GLN A 70 0.58 5.71 5.92
CA GLN A 70 0.23 4.84 7.03
C GLN A 70 -1.20 5.11 7.52
N ALA A 71 -2.10 5.18 6.58
CA ALA A 71 -3.52 5.43 6.81
C ALA A 71 -4.35 4.43 6.01
N PRO A 72 -5.48 3.98 6.55
CA PRO A 72 -6.27 2.91 5.95
C PRO A 72 -6.83 3.27 4.58
N ILE A 73 -6.93 2.24 3.72
CA ILE A 73 -7.74 2.24 2.51
C ILE A 73 -8.82 1.17 2.68
N THR A 74 -10.08 1.56 2.60
CA THR A 74 -11.19 0.60 2.74
C THR A 74 -11.40 -0.18 1.45
N LEU A 75 -11.18 -1.49 1.48
CA LEU A 75 -11.39 -2.42 0.37
C LEU A 75 -12.54 -3.41 0.70
N PRO A 76 -13.80 -3.04 0.38
CA PRO A 76 -14.94 -3.88 0.70
C PRO A 76 -14.86 -5.26 0.04
N PRO A 77 -15.43 -6.31 0.67
CA PRO A 77 -16.26 -6.26 1.89
C PRO A 77 -15.47 -6.50 3.20
N LYS A 78 -14.18 -6.82 3.17
CA LYS A 78 -13.48 -7.36 4.35
C LYS A 78 -11.96 -7.15 4.33
N SER A 79 -11.51 -6.02 3.80
CA SER A 79 -10.10 -5.64 3.89
C SER A 79 -9.96 -4.14 4.11
N GLU A 80 -8.98 -3.78 4.93
CA GLU A 80 -8.60 -2.41 5.22
C GLU A 80 -7.10 -2.37 5.51
N PRO A 81 -6.26 -2.41 4.43
CA PRO A 81 -4.82 -2.28 4.56
C PRO A 81 -4.40 -0.84 4.87
N GLU A 82 -3.24 -0.69 5.50
CA GLU A 82 -2.56 0.58 5.77
C GLU A 82 -1.26 0.69 4.96
N PRO A 83 -1.32 1.10 3.69
CA PRO A 83 -0.12 1.24 2.88
C PRO A 83 0.83 2.31 3.44
N ASP A 84 2.13 2.13 3.20
CA ASP A 84 3.12 3.13 3.61
C ASP A 84 2.84 4.50 2.99
N PHE A 85 2.39 4.54 1.71
CA PHE A 85 1.86 5.74 1.07
C PHE A 85 0.73 5.41 0.11
N ALA A 86 -0.23 6.33 0.00
CA ALA A 86 -1.21 6.36 -1.06
C ALA A 86 -1.37 7.78 -1.62
N ILE A 87 -1.46 7.89 -2.94
CA ILE A 87 -1.93 9.09 -3.62
C ILE A 87 -3.39 8.87 -3.92
N VAL A 88 -4.25 9.72 -3.38
CA VAL A 88 -5.70 9.62 -3.55
C VAL A 88 -6.26 10.92 -4.14
N GLN A 89 -7.42 10.85 -4.79
CA GLN A 89 -8.10 12.03 -5.31
C GLN A 89 -8.38 13.04 -4.19
N ASN A 90 -8.34 14.33 -4.51
CA ASN A 90 -8.78 15.34 -3.57
C ASN A 90 -10.28 15.19 -3.29
N ARG A 91 -10.67 15.35 -2.03
CA ARG A 91 -12.04 15.32 -1.57
C ARG A 91 -12.32 16.52 -0.66
N ASP A 92 -13.47 17.18 -0.82
CA ASP A 92 -13.79 18.43 -0.11
C ASP A 92 -13.74 18.31 1.41
N ASP A 93 -14.11 17.14 1.95
CA ASP A 93 -14.05 16.85 3.39
C ASP A 93 -12.68 16.32 3.86
N ASN A 94 -11.70 16.26 2.96
CA ASN A 94 -10.36 15.72 3.23
C ASN A 94 -10.39 14.34 3.92
N TYR A 95 -11.31 13.48 3.49
CA TYR A 95 -11.51 12.12 4.02
C TYR A 95 -11.95 12.06 5.50
N LEU A 96 -12.56 13.14 6.01
CA LEU A 96 -13.08 13.19 7.39
C LEU A 96 -14.19 12.18 7.64
N SER A 97 -15.05 11.95 6.65
CA SER A 97 -16.24 11.08 6.81
C SER A 97 -15.99 9.60 6.60
N SER A 98 -14.94 9.23 5.86
CA SER A 98 -14.57 7.84 5.61
C SER A 98 -13.18 7.74 4.97
N HIS A 99 -12.49 6.63 5.16
CA HIS A 99 -11.26 6.32 4.44
C HIS A 99 -11.47 6.27 2.92
N PRO A 100 -10.40 6.44 2.12
CA PRO A 100 -10.47 6.27 0.66
C PRO A 100 -10.96 4.87 0.28
N LYS A 101 -11.74 4.81 -0.79
CA LYS A 101 -12.16 3.56 -1.44
C LYS A 101 -11.30 3.31 -2.69
N PRO A 102 -11.35 2.13 -3.32
CA PRO A 102 -10.54 1.84 -4.51
C PRO A 102 -10.66 2.87 -5.64
N THR A 103 -11.85 3.43 -5.82
CA THR A 103 -12.11 4.47 -6.85
C THR A 103 -11.42 5.80 -6.57
N ASP A 104 -11.04 6.06 -5.33
CA ASP A 104 -10.36 7.29 -4.94
C ASP A 104 -8.84 7.17 -5.08
N VAL A 105 -8.33 5.93 -5.16
CA VAL A 105 -6.90 5.63 -5.14
C VAL A 105 -6.30 5.79 -6.53
N LEU A 106 -5.27 6.62 -6.64
CA LEU A 106 -4.51 6.86 -7.87
C LEU A 106 -3.22 6.03 -7.93
N LEU A 107 -2.60 5.77 -6.78
CA LEU A 107 -1.38 4.97 -6.65
C LEU A 107 -1.22 4.51 -5.20
N VAL A 108 -0.91 3.25 -5.00
CA VAL A 108 -0.47 2.69 -3.71
C VAL A 108 1.03 2.42 -3.75
N MET A 109 1.72 2.69 -2.65
CA MET A 109 3.15 2.47 -2.51
C MET A 109 3.45 1.78 -1.17
N GLU A 110 4.24 0.71 -1.24
CA GLU A 110 4.79 0.00 -0.08
C GLU A 110 6.32 0.06 -0.10
N VAL A 111 6.90 0.15 1.07
CA VAL A 111 8.36 0.09 1.28
C VAL A 111 8.67 -1.25 1.92
N SER A 112 9.31 -2.13 1.16
CA SER A 112 9.53 -3.53 1.58
C SER A 112 10.99 -3.79 1.93
N ASP A 113 11.24 -4.10 3.20
CA ASP A 113 12.52 -4.64 3.71
C ASP A 113 12.30 -6.13 4.03
N SER A 114 11.80 -6.45 5.21
CA SER A 114 11.46 -7.83 5.61
C SER A 114 10.07 -8.29 5.14
N SER A 115 9.21 -7.37 4.71
CA SER A 115 7.83 -7.62 4.27
C SER A 115 7.68 -8.00 2.80
N LEU A 116 8.76 -8.02 2.01
CA LEU A 116 8.69 -8.15 0.53
C LEU A 116 7.81 -9.32 0.07
N ALA A 117 7.96 -10.50 0.67
CA ALA A 117 7.15 -11.66 0.31
C ALA A 117 5.65 -11.42 0.59
N TYR A 118 5.32 -10.76 1.71
CA TYR A 118 3.95 -10.42 2.05
C TYR A 118 3.35 -9.40 1.07
N ASP A 119 4.12 -8.38 0.72
CA ASP A 119 3.70 -7.34 -0.21
C ASP A 119 3.49 -7.89 -1.63
N GLN A 120 4.30 -8.90 -2.03
CA GLN A 120 4.14 -9.58 -3.31
C GLN A 120 3.04 -10.65 -3.30
N ASP A 121 2.99 -11.52 -2.28
CA ASP A 121 2.11 -12.69 -2.30
C ASP A 121 0.68 -12.38 -1.80
N VAL A 122 0.54 -11.37 -0.91
CA VAL A 122 -0.75 -11.01 -0.30
C VAL A 122 -1.28 -9.68 -0.84
N LYS A 123 -0.48 -8.61 -0.84
CA LYS A 123 -0.98 -7.28 -1.21
C LYS A 123 -1.14 -7.09 -2.72
N ILE A 124 -0.30 -7.71 -3.57
CA ILE A 124 -0.50 -7.68 -5.03
C ILE A 124 -1.90 -8.20 -5.42
N PRO A 125 -2.30 -9.44 -5.08
CA PRO A 125 -3.63 -9.91 -5.43
C PRO A 125 -4.75 -9.12 -4.73
N LEU A 126 -4.53 -8.62 -3.51
CA LEU A 126 -5.49 -7.81 -2.79
C LEU A 126 -5.82 -6.51 -3.53
N TYR A 127 -4.80 -5.73 -3.88
CA TYR A 127 -4.97 -4.46 -4.59
C TYR A 127 -5.48 -4.66 -6.01
N ALA A 128 -5.01 -5.70 -6.71
CA ALA A 128 -5.52 -6.05 -8.04
C ALA A 128 -7.00 -6.44 -8.01
N GLN A 129 -7.45 -7.21 -7.01
CA GLN A 129 -8.85 -7.59 -6.80
C GLN A 129 -9.74 -6.37 -6.53
N ALA A 130 -9.22 -5.40 -5.79
CA ALA A 130 -9.92 -4.14 -5.54
C ALA A 130 -9.97 -3.21 -6.77
N GLY A 131 -9.24 -3.53 -7.86
CA GLY A 131 -9.19 -2.72 -9.06
C GLY A 131 -8.28 -1.49 -8.96
N ILE A 132 -7.36 -1.46 -7.99
CA ILE A 132 -6.33 -0.42 -7.90
C ILE A 132 -5.41 -0.56 -9.11
N THR A 133 -5.30 0.49 -9.91
CA THR A 133 -4.67 0.44 -11.22
C THR A 133 -3.16 0.35 -11.16
N ASP A 134 -2.55 1.00 -10.18
CA ASP A 134 -1.10 1.15 -10.05
C ASP A 134 -0.63 0.88 -8.61
N TYR A 135 0.37 0.03 -8.49
CA TYR A 135 0.95 -0.38 -7.22
C TYR A 135 2.46 -0.43 -7.32
N TRP A 136 3.15 0.24 -6.40
CA TRP A 136 4.61 0.32 -6.35
C TRP A 136 5.16 -0.33 -5.09
N ILE A 137 6.21 -1.13 -5.23
CA ILE A 137 6.98 -1.71 -4.13
C ILE A 137 8.41 -1.18 -4.21
N PHE A 138 8.82 -0.40 -3.22
CA PHE A 138 10.21 -0.03 -3.01
C PHE A 138 10.94 -1.18 -2.33
N ASN A 139 11.50 -2.10 -3.13
CA ASN A 139 12.22 -3.27 -2.66
C ASN A 139 13.60 -2.83 -2.13
N LEU A 140 13.73 -2.76 -0.80
CA LEU A 140 14.97 -2.32 -0.13
C LEU A 140 16.01 -3.44 -0.04
N PHE A 141 15.61 -4.71 -0.20
CA PHE A 141 16.53 -5.84 -0.19
C PHE A 141 17.43 -5.80 -1.42
N ASP A 142 16.84 -5.65 -2.61
CA ASP A 142 17.56 -5.61 -3.90
C ASP A 142 17.84 -4.19 -4.38
N ASN A 143 17.23 -3.18 -3.74
CA ASN A 143 17.42 -1.76 -4.00
C ASN A 143 16.95 -1.33 -5.40
N TYR A 144 15.70 -1.67 -5.72
CA TYR A 144 15.00 -1.26 -6.94
C TYR A 144 13.49 -1.06 -6.67
N LEU A 145 12.81 -0.35 -7.57
CA LEU A 145 11.36 -0.19 -7.54
C LEU A 145 10.69 -1.23 -8.45
N GLU A 146 9.68 -1.92 -7.93
CA GLU A 146 8.74 -2.74 -8.70
C GLU A 146 7.47 -1.92 -8.95
N ALA A 147 7.16 -1.62 -10.20
CA ALA A 147 5.94 -0.93 -10.58
C ALA A 147 4.98 -1.90 -11.27
N TYR A 148 3.84 -2.11 -10.63
CA TYR A 148 2.77 -2.98 -11.11
C TYR A 148 1.64 -2.14 -11.67
N SER A 149 1.07 -2.59 -12.82
CA SER A 149 -0.07 -1.93 -13.45
C SER A 149 -0.94 -2.90 -14.24
N LYS A 150 -2.15 -2.45 -14.59
CA LYS A 150 -3.16 -3.24 -15.31
C LYS A 150 -3.59 -4.48 -14.51
N PRO A 151 -4.39 -4.27 -13.44
CA PRO A 151 -4.94 -5.38 -12.68
C PRO A 151 -5.80 -6.28 -13.57
N TYR A 152 -5.74 -7.59 -13.32
CA TYR A 152 -6.50 -8.60 -14.06
C TYR A 152 -6.89 -9.76 -13.16
N GLN A 153 -7.86 -10.55 -13.63
CA GLN A 153 -8.18 -11.84 -13.06
C GLN A 153 -7.90 -12.93 -14.11
N ASP A 154 -7.19 -13.98 -13.70
CA ASP A 154 -6.91 -15.11 -14.58
C ASP A 154 -8.12 -16.09 -14.68
N ASN A 155 -8.00 -17.09 -15.56
CA ASN A 155 -9.04 -18.09 -15.78
C ASN A 155 -9.28 -19.04 -14.56
N GLN A 156 -8.41 -18.97 -13.55
CA GLN A 156 -8.54 -19.73 -12.30
C GLN A 156 -9.10 -18.86 -11.17
N GLY A 157 -9.46 -17.61 -11.46
CA GLY A 157 -10.02 -16.66 -10.50
C GLY A 157 -8.97 -15.95 -9.64
N ARG A 158 -7.67 -16.07 -9.95
CA ARG A 158 -6.59 -15.39 -9.22
C ARG A 158 -6.39 -13.98 -9.77
N TYR A 159 -6.18 -13.03 -8.86
CA TYR A 159 -5.92 -11.64 -9.21
C TYR A 159 -4.43 -11.32 -9.21
N GLY A 160 -4.03 -10.37 -10.04
CA GLY A 160 -2.68 -9.88 -10.17
C GLY A 160 -2.59 -8.70 -11.13
N TYR A 161 -1.38 -8.32 -11.49
CA TYR A 161 -1.12 -7.26 -12.47
C TYR A 161 -0.45 -7.85 -13.71
N SER A 162 -0.95 -7.50 -14.89
CA SER A 162 -0.41 -8.00 -16.17
C SER A 162 0.89 -7.33 -16.58
N ASN A 163 1.20 -6.17 -16.00
CA ASN A 163 2.44 -5.43 -16.19
C ASN A 163 3.24 -5.36 -14.88
N LYS A 164 4.52 -5.77 -14.94
CA LYS A 164 5.53 -5.46 -13.93
C LYS A 164 6.72 -4.80 -14.62
N ARG A 165 7.15 -3.65 -14.11
CA ARG A 165 8.40 -2.99 -14.55
C ARG A 165 9.31 -2.85 -13.34
N ILE A 166 10.60 -3.03 -13.58
CA ILE A 166 11.66 -2.78 -12.60
C ILE A 166 12.37 -1.48 -12.98
N PHE A 167 12.61 -0.63 -11.98
CA PHE A 167 13.40 0.58 -12.12
C PHE A 167 14.53 0.55 -11.09
N LEU A 168 15.75 0.79 -11.55
CA LEU A 168 16.90 0.81 -10.68
C LEU A 168 16.90 2.06 -9.77
N SER A 169 17.61 1.97 -8.67
CA SER A 169 17.61 3.02 -7.64
C SER A 169 18.25 4.36 -8.07
N ASP A 170 18.84 4.43 -9.23
CA ASP A 170 19.43 5.64 -9.83
C ASP A 170 18.62 6.19 -11.02
N GLU A 171 17.44 5.58 -11.30
CA GLU A 171 16.56 6.05 -12.37
C GLU A 171 15.60 7.14 -11.91
N ILE A 172 15.11 7.91 -12.87
CA ILE A 172 13.99 8.86 -12.69
C ILE A 172 12.75 8.24 -13.31
N ILE A 173 11.68 8.16 -12.51
CA ILE A 173 10.41 7.58 -12.93
C ILE A 173 9.30 8.64 -13.00
N THR A 174 8.32 8.42 -13.87
CA THR A 174 7.10 9.26 -13.95
C THR A 174 5.96 8.63 -13.16
N PHE A 175 5.12 9.46 -12.54
CA PHE A 175 3.90 8.99 -11.88
C PHE A 175 2.87 8.55 -12.91
N PRO A 176 2.27 7.35 -12.79
CA PRO A 176 1.27 6.89 -13.75
C PRO A 176 0.04 7.79 -13.78
N CYS A 177 -0.36 8.32 -12.62
CA CYS A 177 -1.49 9.25 -12.51
C CYS A 177 -1.17 10.68 -12.93
N PHE A 178 0.11 11.08 -12.99
CA PHE A 178 0.57 12.42 -13.37
C PHE A 178 1.83 12.32 -14.24
N PRO A 179 1.70 12.09 -15.56
CA PRO A 179 2.85 11.82 -16.45
C PRO A 179 3.85 12.98 -16.60
N ASP A 180 3.48 14.17 -16.17
CA ASP A 180 4.33 15.37 -16.11
C ASP A 180 5.14 15.49 -14.82
N LEU A 181 4.84 14.64 -13.81
CA LEU A 181 5.57 14.59 -12.55
C LEU A 181 6.54 13.41 -12.54
N SER A 182 7.69 13.60 -11.92
CA SER A 182 8.73 12.58 -11.83
C SER A 182 9.32 12.48 -10.43
N LEU A 183 9.78 11.28 -10.09
CA LEU A 183 10.48 10.96 -8.86
C LEU A 183 11.89 10.44 -9.19
N ASP A 184 12.90 11.08 -8.61
CA ASP A 184 14.28 10.65 -8.66
C ASP A 184 14.51 9.59 -7.57
N LEU A 185 14.66 8.34 -7.97
CA LEU A 185 14.81 7.21 -7.06
C LEU A 185 16.09 7.27 -6.24
N ALA A 186 17.15 7.92 -6.75
CA ALA A 186 18.39 8.12 -6.00
C ALA A 186 18.19 8.98 -4.73
N LYS A 187 17.13 9.79 -4.68
CA LYS A 187 16.76 10.59 -3.51
C LYS A 187 15.88 9.83 -2.51
N VAL A 188 15.39 8.66 -2.90
CA VAL A 188 14.45 7.84 -2.11
C VAL A 188 15.14 6.66 -1.46
N PHE A 189 15.83 5.86 -2.26
CA PHE A 189 16.52 4.68 -1.75
C PHE A 189 17.64 5.06 -0.77
N PRO A 190 17.68 4.40 0.41
CA PRO A 190 18.83 4.54 1.31
C PRO A 190 20.10 3.99 0.65
N PRO A 191 21.30 4.45 1.04
CA PRO A 191 22.55 3.84 0.61
C PRO A 191 22.57 2.34 0.92
N LYS A 192 23.11 1.52 0.02
CA LYS A 192 23.29 0.09 0.27
C LYS A 192 24.12 -0.11 1.54
N ARG A 193 23.66 -1.01 2.42
CA ARG A 193 24.48 -1.43 3.56
C ARG A 193 25.71 -2.17 3.00
N ASN A 194 26.89 -1.63 3.23
CA ASN A 194 28.13 -2.38 3.06
C ASN A 194 28.24 -3.30 4.29
N PHE A 195 27.89 -4.58 4.13
CA PHE A 195 28.18 -5.62 5.11
C PHE A 195 29.58 -6.16 4.89
#